data_4bfc2c20d3fe0c6ae469c715093229d0
#
_entry.id   4bfc2c20d3fe0c6ae469c715093229d0
#
_cell.length_a   1.000
_cell.length_b   1.000
_cell.length_c   1.000
_cell.angle_alpha   90.00
_cell.angle_beta   90.00
_cell.angle_gamma   90.00
#
_symmetry.space_group_name_H-M   'P 1'
#
loop_
_entity.id
_entity.type
_entity.pdbx_description
1 polymer ?
#
loop_
_entity_poly.entity_id
_entity_poly.type
_entity_poly.pdbx_seq_one_letter_code
_entity_poly.pdbx_strand_id
1 'polypeptide(L)'
;KIEKEMKKVAKSGKKIIRREVSKAEAMEMFKDDEYKLDLISDLQDGNITVYDQGDFTDLCRGPHVDNVKLCRNFKLIRHSGAYWKGDSKNKVLQRIYGVCFPTPEELEAHLKLLEEAKERDHRKIGKDMNLFMVDDLVGRGLPMFLPKGYTVWQELENYIKAKERK
;
A
#
# COMPACT_ATOMS: atom_id res chain seq x y z
N LYS A 1 -1.91 -0.42 18.26
CA LYS A 1 -1.44 -1.64 18.91
C LYS A 1 -0.36 -2.32 18.06
N ILE A 2 -0.61 -2.65 16.79
CA ILE A 2 0.34 -3.29 15.85
C ILE A 2 1.64 -2.49 15.73
N GLU A 3 1.58 -1.19 15.47
CA GLU A 3 2.78 -0.33 15.34
C GLU A 3 3.68 -0.37 16.59
N LYS A 4 3.07 -0.51 17.78
CA LYS A 4 3.84 -0.63 19.03
C LYS A 4 4.64 -1.94 19.09
N GLU A 5 4.05 -3.05 18.63
CA GLU A 5 4.75 -4.34 18.57
C GLU A 5 5.82 -4.34 17.47
N MET A 6 5.53 -3.78 16.31
CA MET A 6 6.53 -3.61 15.24
C MET A 6 7.75 -2.79 15.72
N LYS A 7 7.53 -1.73 16.52
CA LYS A 7 8.63 -0.95 17.12
C LYS A 7 9.49 -1.78 18.07
N LYS A 8 8.90 -2.72 18.83
CA LYS A 8 9.68 -3.64 19.67
C LYS A 8 10.51 -4.59 18.83
N VAL A 9 9.91 -5.15 17.77
CA VAL A 9 10.62 -6.02 16.81
C VAL A 9 11.80 -5.28 16.18
N ALA A 10 11.59 -4.08 15.66
CA ALA A 10 12.67 -3.26 15.06
C ALA A 10 13.80 -2.96 16.07
N LYS A 11 13.47 -2.73 17.35
CA LYS A 11 14.46 -2.52 18.40
C LYS A 11 15.24 -3.79 18.78
N SER A 12 14.70 -4.98 18.56
CA SER A 12 15.32 -6.25 18.94
C SER A 12 16.64 -6.52 18.21
N GLY A 13 16.79 -5.97 17.03
CA GLY A 13 18.00 -6.14 16.21
C GLY A 13 18.21 -7.56 15.69
N LYS A 14 17.16 -8.37 15.63
CA LYS A 14 17.21 -9.71 15.05
C LYS A 14 17.69 -9.65 13.60
N LYS A 15 18.52 -10.61 13.22
CA LYS A 15 18.92 -10.79 11.82
C LYS A 15 17.74 -11.41 11.05
N ILE A 16 17.70 -11.12 9.77
CA ILE A 16 16.80 -11.78 8.82
C ILE A 16 17.67 -12.73 7.99
N ILE A 17 17.36 -14.01 8.02
CA ILE A 17 18.16 -15.06 7.42
C ILE A 17 17.35 -15.73 6.32
N ARG A 18 17.87 -15.71 5.08
CA ARG A 18 17.29 -16.41 3.95
C ARG A 18 17.66 -17.88 3.97
N ARG A 19 16.68 -18.75 3.77
CA ARG A 19 16.88 -20.18 3.54
C ARG A 19 16.12 -20.65 2.30
N GLU A 20 16.69 -21.60 1.60
CA GLU A 20 15.99 -22.36 0.57
C GLU A 20 15.45 -23.65 1.18
N VAL A 21 14.24 -23.99 0.82
CA VAL A 21 13.53 -25.16 1.33
C VAL A 21 12.88 -25.92 0.18
N SER A 22 12.71 -27.23 0.34
CA SER A 22 11.92 -28.02 -0.60
C SER A 22 10.43 -27.71 -0.47
N LYS A 23 9.66 -28.06 -1.50
CA LYS A 23 8.20 -27.88 -1.48
C LYS A 23 7.56 -28.66 -0.33
N ALA A 24 8.03 -29.87 -0.06
CA ALA A 24 7.54 -30.71 1.03
C ALA A 24 7.78 -30.06 2.41
N GLU A 25 8.99 -29.54 2.64
CA GLU A 25 9.32 -28.81 3.88
C GLU A 25 8.48 -27.55 4.04
N ALA A 26 8.31 -26.77 2.96
CA ALA A 26 7.48 -25.56 3.01
C ALA A 26 6.01 -25.88 3.33
N MET A 27 5.45 -26.94 2.74
CA MET A 27 4.09 -27.37 3.05
C MET A 27 3.92 -27.81 4.50
N GLU A 28 4.89 -28.51 5.08
CA GLU A 28 4.84 -28.90 6.49
C GLU A 28 5.01 -27.69 7.42
N MET A 29 5.92 -26.76 7.10
CA MET A 29 6.14 -25.54 7.89
C MET A 29 4.89 -24.66 7.99
N PHE A 30 4.11 -24.59 6.92
CA PHE A 30 2.94 -23.71 6.82
C PHE A 30 1.60 -24.45 6.79
N LYS A 31 1.57 -25.69 7.29
CA LYS A 31 0.37 -26.55 7.24
C LYS A 31 -0.89 -25.96 7.87
N ASP A 32 -0.74 -25.04 8.82
CA ASP A 32 -1.84 -24.38 9.51
C ASP A 32 -2.28 -23.05 8.85
N ASP A 33 -1.65 -22.67 7.71
CA ASP A 33 -1.95 -21.45 6.97
C ASP A 33 -2.43 -21.78 5.55
N GLU A 34 -3.76 -21.80 5.37
CA GLU A 34 -4.42 -22.13 4.09
C GLU A 34 -3.94 -21.26 2.93
N TYR A 35 -3.63 -19.97 3.20
CA TYR A 35 -3.20 -19.02 2.17
C TYR A 35 -1.77 -19.29 1.72
N LYS A 36 -0.89 -19.67 2.64
CA LYS A 36 0.49 -20.05 2.30
C LYS A 36 0.53 -21.38 1.57
N LEU A 37 -0.26 -22.36 1.97
CA LEU A 37 -0.39 -23.62 1.25
C LEU A 37 -0.86 -23.41 -0.20
N ASP A 38 -1.86 -22.54 -0.40
CA ASP A 38 -2.35 -22.17 -1.73
C ASP A 38 -1.24 -21.53 -2.59
N LEU A 39 -0.43 -20.62 -2.01
CA LEU A 39 0.72 -20.03 -2.72
C LEU A 39 1.81 -21.07 -3.03
N ILE A 40 2.14 -21.95 -2.07
CA ILE A 40 3.18 -22.97 -2.25
C ILE A 40 2.77 -23.99 -3.32
N SER A 41 1.47 -24.30 -3.44
CA SER A 41 0.97 -25.24 -4.44
C SER A 41 1.33 -24.81 -5.86
N ASP A 42 1.29 -23.50 -6.14
CA ASP A 42 1.60 -22.88 -7.42
C ASP A 42 3.12 -22.75 -7.70
N LEU A 43 3.98 -22.98 -6.69
CA LEU A 43 5.43 -22.86 -6.84
C LEU A 43 6.06 -24.16 -7.32
N GLN A 44 7.13 -24.02 -8.13
CA GLN A 44 7.98 -25.15 -8.54
C GLN A 44 8.96 -25.49 -7.41
N ASP A 45 9.24 -26.77 -7.24
CA ASP A 45 10.24 -27.23 -6.29
C ASP A 45 11.66 -26.73 -6.68
N GLY A 46 12.48 -26.43 -5.67
CA GLY A 46 13.83 -25.90 -5.86
C GLY A 46 13.94 -24.37 -5.92
N ASN A 47 12.81 -23.65 -5.90
CA ASN A 47 12.77 -22.17 -5.93
C ASN A 47 12.02 -21.54 -4.75
N ILE A 48 11.81 -22.30 -3.68
CA ILE A 48 11.04 -21.83 -2.52
C ILE A 48 12.00 -21.28 -1.48
N THR A 49 11.79 -20.02 -1.11
CA THR A 49 12.61 -19.35 -0.11
C THR A 49 11.76 -18.89 1.07
N VAL A 50 12.32 -19.05 2.25
CA VAL A 50 11.77 -18.57 3.51
C VAL A 50 12.77 -17.66 4.19
N TYR A 51 12.26 -16.78 5.02
CA TYR A 51 13.05 -15.82 5.79
C TYR A 51 12.74 -15.98 7.27
N ASP A 52 13.80 -16.25 8.05
CA ASP A 52 13.72 -16.38 9.49
C ASP A 52 14.08 -15.07 10.18
N GLN A 53 13.27 -14.67 11.14
CA GLN A 53 13.50 -13.51 12.01
C GLN A 53 13.34 -13.93 13.48
N GLY A 54 14.36 -14.55 14.04
CA GLY A 54 14.27 -15.20 15.34
C GLY A 54 13.30 -16.37 15.30
N ASP A 55 12.21 -16.33 16.06
CA ASP A 55 11.22 -17.40 16.14
C ASP A 55 10.11 -17.31 15.08
N PHE A 56 10.18 -16.32 14.21
CA PHE A 56 9.22 -16.10 13.15
C PHE A 56 9.83 -16.45 11.79
N THR A 57 9.13 -17.27 11.03
CA THR A 57 9.51 -17.65 9.67
C THR A 57 8.37 -17.32 8.71
N ASP A 58 8.71 -16.78 7.55
CA ASP A 58 7.73 -16.49 6.52
C ASP A 58 8.21 -16.87 5.12
N LEU A 59 7.24 -17.22 4.26
CA LEU A 59 7.45 -17.48 2.84
C LEU A 59 7.65 -16.13 2.11
N CYS A 60 8.80 -15.93 1.49
CA CYS A 60 9.06 -14.71 0.72
C CYS A 60 10.11 -14.92 -0.36
N ARG A 61 9.90 -14.27 -1.50
CA ARG A 61 10.90 -14.26 -2.59
C ARG A 61 12.12 -13.39 -2.24
N GLY A 62 11.93 -12.36 -1.39
CA GLY A 62 12.96 -11.37 -1.08
C GLY A 62 13.20 -10.36 -2.22
N PRO A 63 14.29 -9.59 -2.18
CA PRO A 63 15.28 -9.56 -1.08
C PRO A 63 14.75 -8.89 0.19
N HIS A 64 15.43 -9.13 1.31
CA HIS A 64 15.18 -8.48 2.58
C HIS A 64 16.45 -7.79 3.10
N VAL A 65 16.28 -6.86 4.04
CA VAL A 65 17.40 -6.29 4.80
C VAL A 65 18.00 -7.35 5.74
N ASP A 66 19.28 -7.26 6.02
CA ASP A 66 19.96 -8.24 6.88
C ASP A 66 19.56 -8.13 8.36
N ASN A 67 19.06 -6.97 8.77
CA ASN A 67 18.75 -6.70 10.16
C ASN A 67 17.54 -5.77 10.30
N VAL A 68 16.60 -6.14 11.16
CA VAL A 68 15.37 -5.37 11.42
C VAL A 68 15.60 -3.97 11.98
N LYS A 69 16.80 -3.66 12.52
CA LYS A 69 17.14 -2.31 12.97
C LYS A 69 17.06 -1.27 11.85
N LEU A 70 17.29 -1.68 10.62
CA LEU A 70 17.19 -0.80 9.45
C LEU A 70 15.76 -0.32 9.20
N CYS A 71 14.76 -1.06 9.69
CA CYS A 71 13.35 -0.75 9.56
C CYS A 71 12.75 0.02 10.74
N ARG A 72 13.56 0.73 11.54
CA ARG A 72 13.08 1.41 12.77
C ARG A 72 12.27 2.68 12.53
N ASN A 73 12.52 3.37 11.42
CA ASN A 73 11.86 4.63 11.08
C ASN A 73 10.68 4.36 10.16
N PHE A 74 9.62 3.82 10.70
CA PHE A 74 8.42 3.47 9.95
C PHE A 74 7.16 4.07 10.54
N LYS A 75 6.12 4.16 9.73
CA LYS A 75 4.77 4.55 10.12
C LYS A 75 3.74 3.72 9.39
N LEU A 76 2.71 3.23 10.09
CA LEU A 76 1.53 2.67 9.46
C LEU A 76 0.60 3.82 9.04
N ILE A 77 0.18 3.82 7.78
CA ILE A 77 -0.57 4.94 7.18
C ILE A 77 -2.05 4.63 6.97
N ARG A 78 -2.39 3.40 6.66
CA ARG A 78 -3.79 2.97 6.49
C ARG A 78 -3.96 1.46 6.57
N HIS A 79 -5.22 1.03 6.67
CA HIS A 79 -5.62 -0.35 6.46
C HIS A 79 -6.82 -0.41 5.52
N SER A 80 -7.00 -1.51 4.82
CA SER A 80 -8.15 -1.76 3.95
C SER A 80 -8.43 -3.26 3.84
N GLY A 81 -9.66 -3.62 3.45
CA GLY A 81 -9.94 -4.96 2.96
C GLY A 81 -9.27 -5.19 1.61
N ALA A 82 -8.88 -6.45 1.36
CA ALA A 82 -8.38 -6.89 0.05
C ALA A 82 -8.82 -8.33 -0.17
N TYR A 83 -9.40 -8.63 -1.33
CA TYR A 83 -9.75 -9.99 -1.69
C TYR A 83 -8.50 -10.83 -1.95
N TRP A 84 -8.50 -12.08 -1.47
CA TRP A 84 -7.42 -13.02 -1.75
C TRP A 84 -7.22 -13.20 -3.25
N LYS A 85 -5.97 -13.14 -3.71
CA LYS A 85 -5.58 -13.17 -5.14
C LYS A 85 -6.32 -12.14 -6.02
N GLY A 86 -6.95 -11.10 -5.44
CA GLY A 86 -7.66 -10.06 -6.17
C GLY A 86 -9.03 -10.45 -6.71
N ASP A 87 -9.53 -11.65 -6.43
CA ASP A 87 -10.84 -12.11 -6.87
C ASP A 87 -11.89 -11.80 -5.80
N SER A 88 -12.95 -11.07 -6.18
CA SER A 88 -14.04 -10.68 -5.29
C SER A 88 -14.89 -11.88 -4.75
N LYS A 89 -14.73 -13.06 -5.32
CA LYS A 89 -15.35 -14.28 -4.82
C LYS A 89 -14.60 -14.92 -3.65
N ASN A 90 -13.33 -14.53 -3.47
CA ASN A 90 -12.47 -15.05 -2.41
C ASN A 90 -12.67 -14.29 -1.10
N LYS A 91 -12.12 -14.86 -0.02
CA LYS A 91 -12.15 -14.25 1.32
C LYS A 91 -11.50 -12.86 1.33
N VAL A 92 -12.06 -11.97 2.12
CA VAL A 92 -11.51 -10.62 2.35
C VAL A 92 -10.46 -10.70 3.46
N LEU A 93 -9.24 -10.30 3.14
CA LEU A 93 -8.14 -10.16 4.07
C LEU A 93 -7.95 -8.70 4.48
N GLN A 94 -7.26 -8.47 5.62
CA GLN A 94 -6.88 -7.14 6.08
C GLN A 94 -5.51 -6.79 5.52
N ARG A 95 -5.43 -5.70 4.74
CA ARG A 95 -4.17 -5.17 4.22
C ARG A 95 -3.77 -3.92 4.98
N ILE A 96 -2.60 -3.96 5.59
CA ILE A 96 -2.01 -2.85 6.34
C ILE A 96 -0.91 -2.22 5.48
N TYR A 97 -0.98 -0.90 5.32
CA TYR A 97 0.00 -0.13 4.56
C TYR A 97 0.90 0.66 5.50
N GLY A 98 2.17 0.66 5.22
CA GLY A 98 3.16 1.41 5.96
C GLY A 98 4.25 1.93 5.05
N VAL A 99 5.03 2.89 5.57
CA VAL A 99 6.22 3.43 4.94
C VAL A 99 7.39 3.31 5.90
N CYS A 100 8.59 3.14 5.37
CA CYS A 100 9.83 3.08 6.14
C CYS A 100 10.91 3.87 5.42
N PHE A 101 11.71 4.62 6.19
CA PHE A 101 12.79 5.46 5.67
C PHE A 101 14.10 5.23 6.43
N PRO A 102 15.25 5.50 5.82
CA PRO A 102 16.55 5.37 6.48
C PRO A 102 16.67 6.26 7.72
N THR A 103 16.14 7.48 7.65
CA THR A 103 16.23 8.47 8.73
C THR A 103 14.85 8.92 9.23
N PRO A 104 14.74 9.37 10.48
CA PRO A 104 13.50 9.95 11.02
C PRO A 104 13.05 11.20 10.26
N GLU A 105 14.01 12.03 9.83
CA GLU A 105 13.75 13.28 9.11
C GLU A 105 13.10 13.03 7.75
N GLU A 106 13.57 12.01 7.02
CA GLU A 106 12.95 11.60 5.75
C GLU A 106 11.53 11.06 5.95
N LEU A 107 11.31 10.28 7.02
CA LEU A 107 9.98 9.80 7.37
C LEU A 107 9.04 10.98 7.66
N GLU A 108 9.48 11.95 8.47
CA GLU A 108 8.68 13.12 8.82
C GLU A 108 8.36 13.97 7.59
N ALA A 109 9.35 14.23 6.73
CA ALA A 109 9.16 14.93 5.46
C ALA A 109 8.13 14.24 4.57
N HIS A 110 8.19 12.91 4.45
CA HIS A 110 7.22 12.14 3.69
C HIS A 110 5.80 12.19 4.29
N LEU A 111 5.67 12.10 5.61
CA LEU A 111 4.37 12.19 6.28
C LEU A 111 3.74 13.58 6.08
N LYS A 112 4.55 14.65 6.15
CA LYS A 112 4.11 16.00 5.84
C LYS A 112 3.63 16.14 4.40
N LEU A 113 4.35 15.57 3.45
CA LEU A 113 3.96 15.56 2.04
C LEU A 113 2.63 14.83 1.80
N LEU A 114 2.39 13.71 2.51
CA LEU A 114 1.10 13.00 2.46
C LEU A 114 -0.05 13.84 3.03
N GLU A 115 0.18 14.60 4.10
CA GLU A 115 -0.83 15.50 4.68
C GLU A 115 -1.15 16.65 3.73
N GLU A 116 -0.12 17.32 3.19
CA GLU A 116 -0.29 18.36 2.17
C GLU A 116 -1.03 17.84 0.93
N ALA A 117 -0.76 16.59 0.51
CA ALA A 117 -1.47 15.97 -0.61
C ALA A 117 -2.97 15.79 -0.33
N LYS A 118 -3.35 15.44 0.92
CA LYS A 118 -4.76 15.36 1.32
C LYS A 118 -5.44 16.72 1.30
N GLU A 119 -4.76 17.78 1.74
CA GLU A 119 -5.30 19.13 1.70
C GLU A 119 -5.52 19.63 0.27
N ARG A 120 -4.67 19.19 -0.68
CA ARG A 120 -4.76 19.49 -2.11
C ARG A 120 -5.69 18.56 -2.89
N ASP A 121 -6.39 17.63 -2.23
CA ASP A 121 -7.31 16.73 -2.92
C ASP A 121 -8.40 17.53 -3.65
N HIS A 122 -8.40 17.40 -4.99
CA HIS A 122 -9.34 18.13 -5.85
C HIS A 122 -10.81 17.87 -5.49
N ARG A 123 -11.14 16.71 -4.93
CA ARG A 123 -12.50 16.38 -4.50
C ARG A 123 -12.93 17.22 -3.31
N LYS A 124 -11.99 17.42 -2.34
CA LYS A 124 -12.21 18.29 -1.19
C LYS A 124 -12.32 19.75 -1.65
N ILE A 125 -11.30 20.22 -2.36
CA ILE A 125 -11.26 21.61 -2.87
C ILE A 125 -12.47 21.91 -3.74
N GLY A 126 -12.81 21.01 -4.66
CA GLY A 126 -13.95 21.18 -5.55
C GLY A 126 -15.29 21.29 -4.85
N LYS A 127 -15.47 20.51 -3.77
CA LYS A 127 -16.65 20.59 -2.92
C LYS A 127 -16.68 21.89 -2.10
N ASP A 128 -15.58 22.24 -1.44
CA ASP A 128 -15.48 23.42 -0.58
C ASP A 128 -15.65 24.72 -1.38
N MET A 129 -15.17 24.75 -2.61
CA MET A 129 -15.30 25.90 -3.53
C MET A 129 -16.56 25.89 -4.40
N ASN A 130 -17.40 24.85 -4.31
CA ASN A 130 -18.56 24.64 -5.17
C ASN A 130 -18.17 24.65 -6.67
N LEU A 131 -17.16 23.86 -7.06
CA LEU A 131 -16.71 23.75 -8.45
C LEU A 131 -17.48 22.69 -9.22
N PHE A 132 -17.86 21.61 -8.57
CA PHE A 132 -18.64 20.52 -9.15
C PHE A 132 -19.47 19.81 -8.09
N MET A 133 -20.45 19.07 -8.54
CA MET A 133 -21.28 18.20 -7.72
C MET A 133 -21.46 16.83 -8.38
N VAL A 134 -21.85 15.85 -7.59
CA VAL A 134 -22.30 14.54 -8.07
C VAL A 134 -23.71 14.35 -7.55
N ASP A 135 -24.64 13.95 -8.42
CA ASP A 135 -26.03 13.71 -8.10
C ASP A 135 -26.42 12.28 -8.48
N ASP A 136 -27.17 11.61 -7.60
CA ASP A 136 -27.59 10.22 -7.83
C ASP A 136 -28.58 10.08 -9.01
N LEU A 137 -29.31 11.16 -9.37
CA LEU A 137 -30.20 11.19 -10.55
C LEU A 137 -29.42 11.13 -11.85
N VAL A 138 -28.21 11.70 -11.88
CA VAL A 138 -27.32 11.68 -13.06
C VAL A 138 -26.48 10.43 -13.10
N GLY A 139 -26.02 10.00 -11.93
CA GLY A 139 -25.21 8.78 -11.76
C GLY A 139 -23.94 8.99 -10.94
N ARG A 140 -23.61 8.00 -10.14
CA ARG A 140 -22.38 8.01 -9.33
C ARG A 140 -21.15 7.98 -10.24
N GLY A 141 -20.23 8.91 -10.00
CA GLY A 141 -19.00 9.03 -10.79
C GLY A 141 -19.11 9.95 -12.00
N LEU A 142 -20.24 10.58 -12.24
CA LEU A 142 -20.44 11.60 -13.26
C LEU A 142 -20.47 13.00 -12.61
N PRO A 143 -19.33 13.70 -12.48
CA PRO A 143 -19.28 15.04 -11.91
C PRO A 143 -19.90 16.06 -12.87
N MET A 144 -20.78 16.90 -12.34
CA MET A 144 -21.36 18.03 -13.06
C MET A 144 -20.66 19.32 -12.60
N PHE A 145 -20.15 20.09 -13.54
CA PHE A 145 -19.54 21.38 -13.22
C PHE A 145 -20.58 22.43 -12.87
N LEU A 146 -20.36 23.07 -11.74
CA LEU A 146 -21.09 24.27 -11.34
C LEU A 146 -20.48 25.51 -12.02
N PRO A 147 -21.13 26.69 -12.01
CA PRO A 147 -20.66 27.84 -12.79
C PRO A 147 -19.20 28.22 -12.60
N LYS A 148 -18.71 28.22 -11.35
CA LYS A 148 -17.28 28.47 -11.06
C LYS A 148 -16.36 27.41 -11.65
N GLY A 149 -16.72 26.13 -11.52
CA GLY A 149 -15.94 25.03 -12.06
C GLY A 149 -15.93 25.03 -13.57
N TYR A 150 -17.04 25.36 -14.20
CA TYR A 150 -17.11 25.51 -15.65
C TYR A 150 -16.22 26.64 -16.17
N THR A 151 -16.17 27.77 -15.49
CA THR A 151 -15.25 28.86 -15.83
C THR A 151 -13.80 28.38 -15.82
N VAL A 152 -13.37 27.68 -14.76
CA VAL A 152 -12.00 27.12 -14.68
C VAL A 152 -11.74 26.12 -15.81
N TRP A 153 -12.71 25.24 -16.10
CA TRP A 153 -12.61 24.32 -17.23
C TRP A 153 -12.38 25.06 -18.54
N GLN A 154 -13.21 26.07 -18.84
CA GLN A 154 -13.09 26.85 -20.10
C GLN A 154 -11.72 27.54 -20.23
N GLU A 155 -11.21 28.13 -19.16
CA GLU A 155 -9.88 28.76 -19.19
C GLU A 155 -8.77 27.75 -19.51
N LEU A 156 -8.82 26.56 -18.88
CA LEU A 156 -7.86 25.48 -19.17
C LEU A 156 -8.00 24.99 -20.63
N GLU A 157 -9.21 24.77 -21.10
CA GLU A 157 -9.47 24.34 -22.47
C GLU A 157 -8.97 25.36 -23.49
N ASN A 158 -9.27 26.64 -23.29
CA ASN A 158 -8.81 27.73 -24.16
C ASN A 158 -7.28 27.83 -24.17
N TYR A 159 -6.63 27.67 -23.00
CA TYR A 159 -5.18 27.67 -22.89
C TYR A 159 -4.56 26.54 -23.73
N ILE A 160 -5.04 25.31 -23.58
CA ILE A 160 -4.53 24.16 -24.34
C ILE A 160 -4.74 24.35 -25.86
N LYS A 161 -5.96 24.69 -26.27
CA LYS A 161 -6.28 24.95 -27.67
C LYS A 161 -5.41 26.05 -28.32
N ALA A 162 -5.10 27.10 -27.57
CA ALA A 162 -4.22 28.16 -28.03
C ALA A 162 -2.77 27.70 -28.21
N LYS A 163 -2.31 26.72 -27.42
CA LYS A 163 -0.96 26.13 -27.52
C LYS A 163 -0.86 25.13 -28.66
N GLU A 164 -1.90 24.34 -28.90
CA GLU A 164 -1.92 23.31 -29.94
C GLU A 164 -2.05 23.91 -31.37
N ARG A 165 -2.61 25.11 -31.48
CA ARG A 165 -2.77 25.82 -32.78
C ARG A 165 -1.50 26.54 -33.25
N LYS A 166 -0.41 26.49 -32.49
CA LYS A 166 0.90 27.06 -32.87
C LYS A 166 1.80 26.01 -33.50
#